data_b409a575ded08d108730a11a8b719c32
#
_entry.id   b409a575ded08d108730a11a8b719c32
#
_cell.length_a   1.000
_cell.length_b   1.000
_cell.length_c   1.000
_cell.angle_alpha   90.00
_cell.angle_beta   90.00
_cell.angle_gamma   90.00
#
_symmetry.space_group_name_H-M   'P 1'
#
loop_
_entity.id
_entity.type
_entity.pdbx_description
1 polymer ?
#
loop_
_entity_poly.entity_id
_entity_poly.type
_entity_poly.pdbx_seq_one_letter_code
_entity_poly.pdbx_strand_id
1 'polypeptide(L)'
;MTRDAQIELEKGKSYLIKEKRPELSYRTFERNVSKKTPGLCISREHPSRLEKRFENTRLIWISQTPGKDYYEPTALSSITKLVCQFVEEKKACVVLLDCLEYLVVHNGFEHSFKAVELINEFVMQREASVIIPLNPEALEPKQVSLLERGLEVVEPEDARASVVDEDLVDLMEKY
;
A
#
# COMPACT_ATOMS: atom_id res chain seq x y z
N MET A 1 -21.40 -13.11 10.60
CA MET A 1 -20.78 -11.83 10.20
C MET A 1 -19.28 -11.92 10.45
N THR A 2 -18.53 -12.07 9.41
CA THR A 2 -17.05 -11.91 9.47
C THR A 2 -16.75 -10.45 9.76
N ARG A 3 -16.24 -10.17 10.95
CA ARG A 3 -15.63 -8.87 11.21
C ARG A 3 -14.42 -8.76 10.29
N ASP A 4 -14.55 -8.03 9.21
CA ASP A 4 -13.42 -7.69 8.37
C ASP A 4 -12.39 -6.98 9.25
N ALA A 5 -11.16 -7.49 9.25
CA ALA A 5 -10.05 -6.82 9.90
C ALA A 5 -9.98 -5.40 9.33
N GLN A 6 -10.17 -4.40 10.17
CA GLN A 6 -10.10 -2.99 9.77
C GLN A 6 -8.77 -2.41 10.24
N ILE A 7 -8.08 -1.80 9.28
CA ILE A 7 -6.90 -1.01 9.59
C ILE A 7 -7.31 0.45 9.57
N GLU A 8 -7.12 1.13 10.68
CA GLU A 8 -7.25 2.57 10.76
C GLU A 8 -5.95 3.21 10.33
N LEU A 9 -6.01 4.03 9.29
CA LEU A 9 -4.84 4.75 8.79
C LEU A 9 -4.64 6.03 9.59
N GLU A 10 -3.46 6.19 10.16
CA GLU A 10 -3.04 7.42 10.79
C GLU A 10 -2.34 8.32 9.76
N LYS A 11 -2.60 9.61 9.84
CA LYS A 11 -1.97 10.62 8.98
C LYS A 11 -0.46 10.68 9.22
N GLY A 12 0.30 10.82 8.15
CA GLY A 12 1.76 10.91 8.21
C GLY A 12 2.47 9.57 8.33
N LYS A 13 1.77 8.47 8.11
CA LYS A 13 2.34 7.12 8.21
C LYS A 13 2.26 6.34 6.91
N SER A 14 3.26 5.49 6.71
CA SER A 14 3.31 4.53 5.61
C SER A 14 3.20 3.12 6.16
N TYR A 15 2.34 2.32 5.57
CA TYR A 15 1.98 0.98 6.03
C TYR A 15 2.50 -0.07 5.07
N LEU A 16 3.24 -1.03 5.59
CA LEU A 16 3.66 -2.23 4.87
C LEU A 16 2.69 -3.34 5.23
N ILE A 17 1.81 -3.71 4.31
CA ILE A 17 0.85 -4.77 4.50
C ILE A 17 1.41 -6.05 3.88
N LYS A 18 1.78 -7.00 4.72
CA LYS A 18 2.41 -8.25 4.31
C LYS A 18 1.33 -9.27 3.96
N GLU A 19 1.05 -9.42 2.71
CA GLU A 19 0.04 -10.35 2.20
C GLU A 19 0.45 -10.91 0.83
N LYS A 20 0.04 -12.13 0.55
CA LYS A 20 0.35 -12.78 -0.72
C LYS A 20 -0.35 -12.10 -1.90
N ARG A 21 -1.61 -11.70 -1.69
CA ARG A 21 -2.41 -10.93 -2.64
C ARG A 21 -2.90 -9.67 -1.93
N PRO A 22 -2.95 -8.53 -2.61
CA PRO A 22 -3.21 -7.25 -1.95
C PRO A 22 -4.69 -6.99 -1.63
N GLU A 23 -5.40 -7.97 -1.09
CA GLU A 23 -6.83 -7.88 -0.80
C GLU A 23 -7.14 -6.90 0.34
N LEU A 24 -6.42 -7.03 1.46
CA LEU A 24 -6.58 -6.13 2.60
C LEU A 24 -6.14 -4.72 2.27
N SER A 25 -5.03 -4.60 1.53
CA SER A 25 -4.52 -3.30 1.07
C SER A 25 -5.53 -2.56 0.23
N TYR A 26 -6.16 -3.24 -0.73
CA TYR A 26 -7.16 -2.63 -1.61
C TYR A 26 -8.43 -2.25 -0.85
N ARG A 27 -8.90 -3.08 0.07
CA ARG A 27 -10.05 -2.75 0.91
C ARG A 27 -9.78 -1.58 1.85
N THR A 28 -8.59 -1.55 2.44
CA THR A 28 -8.17 -0.45 3.31
C THR A 28 -8.11 0.86 2.54
N PHE A 29 -7.53 0.84 1.34
CA PHE A 29 -7.48 2.00 0.45
C PHE A 29 -8.89 2.48 0.10
N GLU A 30 -9.74 1.60 -0.38
CA GLU A 30 -11.11 1.90 -0.78
C GLU A 30 -11.92 2.57 0.35
N ARG A 31 -11.76 2.08 1.58
CA ARG A 31 -12.47 2.61 2.75
C ARG A 31 -12.00 3.99 3.20
N ASN A 32 -10.75 4.32 2.94
CA ASN A 32 -10.15 5.57 3.42
C ASN A 32 -10.18 6.69 2.39
N VAL A 33 -10.52 6.40 1.15
CA VAL A 33 -10.62 7.39 0.07
C VAL A 33 -12.02 8.01 0.07
N SER A 34 -12.08 9.34 -0.09
CA SER A 34 -13.31 10.10 -0.20
C SER A 34 -13.06 11.36 -1.04
N LYS A 35 -14.09 12.18 -1.25
CA LYS A 35 -13.92 13.48 -1.92
C LYS A 35 -12.96 14.40 -1.18
N LYS A 36 -12.97 14.34 0.17
CA LYS A 36 -12.10 15.16 1.02
C LYS A 36 -10.70 14.56 1.16
N THR A 37 -10.57 13.25 0.96
CA THR A 37 -9.33 12.50 1.07
C THR A 37 -9.14 11.68 -0.20
N PRO A 38 -8.77 12.34 -1.32
CA PRO A 38 -8.62 11.65 -2.59
C PRO A 38 -7.49 10.64 -2.58
N GLY A 39 -7.56 9.67 -3.49
CA GLY A 39 -6.61 8.59 -3.59
C GLY A 39 -5.73 8.67 -4.83
N LEU A 40 -4.52 8.12 -4.69
CA LEU A 40 -3.61 7.82 -5.80
C LEU A 40 -3.31 6.33 -5.75
N CYS A 41 -3.63 5.61 -6.79
CA CYS A 41 -3.34 4.18 -6.91
C CYS A 41 -2.31 3.97 -8.02
N ILE A 42 -1.17 3.41 -7.67
CA ILE A 42 -0.11 3.04 -8.59
C ILE A 42 -0.02 1.51 -8.58
N SER A 43 -0.40 0.87 -9.68
CA SER A 43 -0.55 -0.58 -9.74
C SER A 43 -0.11 -1.13 -11.10
N ARG A 44 0.23 -2.41 -11.12
CA ARG A 44 0.42 -3.18 -12.34
C ARG A 44 -0.89 -3.61 -12.97
N GLU A 45 -1.98 -3.51 -12.22
CA GLU A 45 -3.28 -3.86 -12.72
C GLU A 45 -3.80 -2.78 -13.67
N HIS A 46 -4.39 -3.19 -14.79
CA HIS A 46 -4.87 -2.25 -15.79
C HIS A 46 -5.98 -1.35 -15.20
N PRO A 47 -5.92 -0.02 -15.44
CA PRO A 47 -6.90 0.91 -14.87
C PRO A 47 -8.36 0.56 -15.14
N SER A 48 -8.66 -0.05 -16.28
CA SER A 48 -10.03 -0.46 -16.62
C SER A 48 -10.66 -1.42 -15.58
N ARG A 49 -9.83 -2.16 -14.85
CA ARG A 49 -10.30 -3.06 -13.78
C ARG A 49 -10.54 -2.35 -12.47
N LEU A 50 -9.87 -1.21 -12.26
CA LEU A 50 -9.90 -0.46 -10.99
C LEU A 50 -10.86 0.73 -11.02
N GLU A 51 -11.20 1.25 -12.19
CA GLU A 51 -12.05 2.44 -12.35
C GLU A 51 -13.41 2.29 -11.66
N LYS A 52 -13.99 1.12 -11.72
CA LYS A 52 -15.32 0.86 -11.12
C LYS A 52 -15.24 0.68 -9.61
N ARG A 53 -14.08 0.27 -9.11
CA ARG A 53 -13.87 -0.01 -7.69
C ARG A 53 -13.46 1.22 -6.91
N PHE A 54 -12.55 2.03 -7.47
CA PHE A 54 -11.95 3.15 -6.77
C PHE A 54 -12.51 4.48 -7.27
N GLU A 55 -13.43 5.06 -6.51
CA GLU A 55 -13.91 6.42 -6.72
C GLU A 55 -12.92 7.44 -6.15
N ASN A 56 -12.97 8.68 -6.64
CA ASN A 56 -12.12 9.79 -6.17
C ASN A 56 -10.63 9.45 -6.18
N THR A 57 -10.20 8.64 -7.14
CA THR A 57 -8.85 8.10 -7.20
C THR A 57 -8.24 8.34 -8.57
N ARG A 58 -7.00 8.84 -8.57
CA ARG A 58 -6.17 8.88 -9.76
C ARG A 58 -5.50 7.52 -9.92
N LEU A 59 -5.66 6.90 -11.10
CA LEU A 59 -5.10 5.58 -11.40
C LEU A 59 -3.88 5.73 -12.31
N ILE A 60 -2.77 5.15 -11.88
CA ILE A 60 -1.52 5.10 -12.65
C ILE A 60 -1.15 3.64 -12.89
N TRP A 61 -0.91 3.32 -14.15
CA TRP A 61 -0.55 1.97 -14.56
C TRP A 61 0.97 1.83 -14.70
N ILE A 62 1.56 0.88 -14.00
CA ILE A 62 2.97 0.53 -14.16
C ILE A 62 3.08 -0.58 -15.18
N SER A 63 3.66 -0.26 -16.34
CA SER A 63 3.68 -1.16 -17.46
C SER A 63 4.87 -0.89 -18.39
N GLN A 64 5.35 -1.93 -19.05
CA GLN A 64 6.31 -1.81 -20.17
C GLN A 64 5.59 -1.48 -21.48
N THR A 65 4.27 -1.64 -21.51
CA THR A 65 3.44 -1.37 -22.69
C THR A 65 2.83 0.03 -22.56
N PRO A 66 3.01 0.92 -23.56
CA PRO A 66 2.40 2.23 -23.52
C PRO A 66 0.88 2.19 -23.39
N GLY A 67 0.35 3.12 -22.64
CA GLY A 67 -1.08 3.27 -22.40
C GLY A 67 -1.37 4.62 -21.77
N LYS A 68 -2.63 4.89 -21.50
CA LYS A 68 -3.05 6.12 -20.83
C LYS A 68 -2.59 6.07 -19.36
N ASP A 69 -2.01 7.18 -18.89
CA ASP A 69 -1.57 7.32 -17.49
C ASP A 69 -0.66 6.15 -17.04
N TYR A 70 0.32 5.82 -17.87
CA TYR A 70 1.28 4.78 -17.56
C TYR A 70 2.66 5.35 -17.23
N TYR A 71 3.40 4.58 -16.44
CA TYR A 71 4.82 4.79 -16.20
C TYR A 71 5.54 3.46 -16.39
N GLU A 72 6.70 3.52 -17.01
CA GLU A 72 7.56 2.33 -17.07
C GLU A 72 8.12 2.00 -15.68
N PRO A 73 8.29 0.71 -15.34
CA PRO A 73 8.81 0.33 -14.02
C PRO A 73 10.22 0.86 -13.74
N THR A 74 11.01 1.16 -14.78
CA THR A 74 12.35 1.74 -14.65
C THR A 74 12.33 3.25 -14.39
N ALA A 75 11.18 3.90 -14.53
CA ALA A 75 11.02 5.34 -14.28
C ALA A 75 10.80 5.64 -12.79
N LEU A 76 11.63 5.07 -11.94
CA LEU A 76 11.48 5.13 -10.48
C LEU A 76 11.49 6.56 -9.93
N SER A 77 12.37 7.41 -10.43
CA SER A 77 12.42 8.82 -10.02
C SER A 77 11.15 9.56 -10.38
N SER A 78 10.59 9.29 -11.56
CA SER A 78 9.33 9.92 -12.00
C SER A 78 8.14 9.45 -11.18
N ILE A 79 8.10 8.16 -10.83
CA ILE A 79 7.07 7.59 -9.95
C ILE A 79 7.14 8.23 -8.58
N THR A 80 8.32 8.32 -7.99
CA THR A 80 8.55 8.94 -6.68
C THR A 80 8.11 10.41 -6.69
N LYS A 81 8.49 11.15 -7.72
CA LYS A 81 8.11 12.55 -7.90
C LYS A 81 6.60 12.71 -8.01
N LEU A 82 5.94 11.83 -8.76
CA LEU A 82 4.48 11.82 -8.90
C LEU A 82 3.79 11.68 -7.53
N VAL A 83 4.24 10.74 -6.71
CA VAL A 83 3.69 10.53 -5.37
C VAL A 83 3.87 11.78 -4.52
N CYS A 84 5.06 12.33 -4.46
CA CYS A 84 5.36 13.52 -3.67
C CYS A 84 4.55 14.75 -4.14
N GLN A 85 4.41 14.94 -5.45
CA GLN A 85 3.59 16.02 -6.01
C GLN A 85 2.11 15.87 -5.67
N PHE A 86 1.59 14.66 -5.78
CA PHE A 86 0.19 14.38 -5.42
C PHE A 86 -0.08 14.68 -3.95
N VAL A 87 0.80 14.23 -3.05
CA VAL A 87 0.69 14.48 -1.61
C VAL A 87 0.76 15.99 -1.31
N GLU A 88 1.65 16.70 -1.98
CA GLU A 88 1.79 18.15 -1.81
C GLU A 88 0.53 18.91 -2.25
N GLU A 89 -0.02 18.55 -3.39
CA GLU A 89 -1.20 19.22 -3.96
C GLU A 89 -2.49 18.93 -3.21
N LYS A 90 -2.69 17.70 -2.79
CA LYS A 90 -3.96 17.25 -2.17
C LYS A 90 -4.00 17.44 -0.67
N LYS A 91 -2.86 17.58 -0.02
CA LYS A 91 -2.70 17.70 1.43
C LYS A 91 -3.19 16.45 2.17
N ALA A 92 -4.50 16.29 2.39
CA ALA A 92 -5.08 15.07 2.93
C ALA A 92 -5.36 14.08 1.79
N CYS A 93 -4.69 12.94 1.78
CA CYS A 93 -4.83 11.93 0.71
C CYS A 93 -4.35 10.55 1.17
N VAL A 94 -4.70 9.55 0.38
CA VAL A 94 -4.22 8.17 0.57
C VAL A 94 -3.55 7.71 -0.73
N VAL A 95 -2.37 7.12 -0.59
CA VAL A 95 -1.62 6.56 -1.72
C VAL A 95 -1.55 5.04 -1.57
N LEU A 96 -1.92 4.32 -2.62
CA LEU A 96 -1.72 2.87 -2.72
C LEU A 96 -0.59 2.62 -3.72
N LEU A 97 0.54 2.14 -3.22
CA LEU A 97 1.71 1.80 -4.02
C LEU A 97 1.79 0.27 -4.14
N ASP A 98 1.05 -0.28 -5.09
CA ASP A 98 0.94 -1.73 -5.31
C ASP A 98 1.82 -2.17 -6.48
N CYS A 99 3.13 -1.99 -6.34
CA CYS A 99 4.09 -2.39 -7.37
C CYS A 99 5.51 -2.58 -6.84
N LEU A 100 5.68 -2.66 -5.52
CA LEU A 100 7.02 -2.68 -4.92
C LEU A 100 7.88 -3.83 -5.43
N GLU A 101 7.35 -5.06 -5.46
CA GLU A 101 8.09 -6.22 -5.95
C GLU A 101 8.55 -6.04 -7.40
N TYR A 102 7.69 -5.46 -8.22
CA TYR A 102 7.98 -5.20 -9.63
C TYR A 102 9.04 -4.11 -9.80
N LEU A 103 8.97 -3.08 -8.98
CA LEU A 103 10.01 -2.04 -8.96
C LEU A 103 11.36 -2.62 -8.55
N VAL A 104 11.37 -3.54 -7.59
CA VAL A 104 12.60 -4.23 -7.16
C VAL A 104 13.19 -5.07 -8.28
N VAL A 105 12.35 -5.80 -9.02
CA VAL A 105 12.82 -6.61 -10.16
C VAL A 105 13.49 -5.73 -11.22
N HIS A 106 12.95 -4.56 -11.49
CA HIS A 106 13.44 -3.69 -12.57
C HIS A 106 14.56 -2.72 -12.15
N ASN A 107 14.63 -2.35 -10.89
CA ASN A 107 15.56 -1.32 -10.41
C ASN A 107 16.54 -1.82 -9.35
N GLY A 108 16.35 -3.04 -8.85
CA GLY A 108 17.07 -3.56 -7.70
C GLY A 108 16.45 -3.09 -6.38
N PHE A 109 16.76 -3.82 -5.32
CA PHE A 109 16.20 -3.54 -4.00
C PHE A 109 16.66 -2.19 -3.44
N GLU A 110 17.95 -1.89 -3.54
CA GLU A 110 18.51 -0.67 -2.95
C GLU A 110 17.86 0.61 -3.48
N HIS A 111 17.71 0.73 -4.80
CA HIS A 111 17.08 1.89 -5.43
C HIS A 111 15.61 1.98 -5.05
N SER A 112 14.91 0.86 -5.07
CA SER A 112 13.48 0.81 -4.72
C SER A 112 13.25 1.13 -3.24
N PHE A 113 14.12 0.63 -2.37
CA PHE A 113 14.11 0.92 -0.94
C PHE A 113 14.31 2.42 -0.66
N LYS A 114 15.28 3.05 -1.32
CA LYS A 114 15.52 4.49 -1.20
C LYS A 114 14.31 5.32 -1.65
N ALA A 115 13.63 4.88 -2.70
CA ALA A 115 12.40 5.54 -3.15
C ALA A 115 11.28 5.45 -2.09
N VAL A 116 11.10 4.28 -1.48
CA VAL A 116 10.13 4.09 -0.40
C VAL A 116 10.49 4.95 0.82
N GLU A 117 11.77 5.00 1.19
CA GLU A 117 12.22 5.85 2.29
C GLU A 117 11.93 7.33 2.04
N LEU A 118 12.18 7.80 0.83
CA LEU A 118 11.93 9.19 0.45
C LEU A 118 10.44 9.53 0.52
N ILE A 119 9.59 8.65 0.01
CA ILE A 119 8.14 8.80 0.10
C ILE A 119 7.70 8.85 1.56
N ASN A 120 8.19 7.93 2.38
CA ASN A 120 7.86 7.86 3.80
C ASN A 120 8.26 9.15 4.55
N GLU A 121 9.47 9.63 4.35
CA GLU A 121 9.93 10.88 4.96
C GLU A 121 9.08 12.07 4.53
N PHE A 122 8.69 12.07 3.25
CA PHE A 122 7.86 13.15 2.71
C PHE A 122 6.47 13.18 3.35
N VAL A 123 5.85 12.03 3.58
CA VAL A 123 4.50 11.96 4.18
C VAL A 123 4.49 12.15 5.69
N MET A 124 5.61 11.91 6.39
CA MET A 124 5.70 12.03 7.86
C MET A 124 5.24 13.40 8.40
N GLN A 125 5.45 14.46 7.64
CA GLN A 125 5.10 15.83 8.04
C GLN A 125 3.80 16.31 7.41
N ARG A 126 3.03 15.40 6.82
CA ARG A 126 1.81 15.74 6.06
C ARG A 126 0.62 14.89 6.49
N GLU A 127 -0.55 15.26 6.01
CA GLU A 127 -1.80 14.55 6.30
C GLU A 127 -2.09 13.44 5.28
N ALA A 128 -1.04 12.79 4.78
CA ALA A 128 -1.13 11.70 3.83
C ALA A 128 -0.83 10.37 4.51
N SER A 129 -1.43 9.31 4.01
CA SER A 129 -1.11 7.93 4.38
C SER A 129 -0.74 7.15 3.14
N VAL A 130 0.23 6.25 3.26
CA VAL A 130 0.66 5.39 2.16
C VAL A 130 0.46 3.93 2.53
N ILE A 131 -0.10 3.17 1.61
CA ILE A 131 -0.30 1.72 1.76
C ILE A 131 0.60 1.03 0.74
N ILE A 132 1.47 0.16 1.22
CA ILE A 132 2.40 -0.61 0.38
C ILE A 132 2.17 -2.10 0.64
N PRO A 133 1.41 -2.78 -0.24
CA PRO A 133 1.30 -4.23 -0.15
C PRO A 133 2.63 -4.88 -0.53
N LEU A 134 2.98 -5.94 0.17
CA LEU A 134 4.17 -6.73 -0.10
C LEU A 134 3.89 -8.20 0.13
N ASN A 135 4.20 -9.02 -0.87
CA ASN A 135 4.33 -10.46 -0.66
C ASN A 135 5.73 -10.72 -0.07
N PRO A 136 5.83 -11.09 1.22
CA PRO A 136 7.13 -11.24 1.87
C PRO A 136 7.99 -12.36 1.27
N GLU A 137 7.37 -13.32 0.58
CA GLU A 137 8.08 -14.39 -0.11
C GLU A 137 8.79 -13.93 -1.39
N ALA A 138 8.41 -12.75 -1.92
CA ALA A 138 9.00 -12.20 -3.14
C ALA A 138 10.36 -11.51 -2.90
N LEU A 139 10.72 -11.25 -1.65
CA LEU A 139 11.98 -10.64 -1.26
C LEU A 139 12.75 -11.53 -0.28
N GLU A 140 14.03 -11.30 -0.14
CA GLU A 140 14.84 -11.98 0.86
C GLU A 140 14.46 -11.48 2.27
N PRO A 141 14.55 -12.35 3.31
CA PRO A 141 14.20 -11.95 4.68
C PRO A 141 14.92 -10.71 5.18
N LYS A 142 16.17 -10.51 4.80
CA LYS A 142 16.97 -9.33 5.12
C LYS A 142 16.35 -8.06 4.51
N GLN A 143 15.88 -8.15 3.27
CA GLN A 143 15.25 -7.04 2.56
C GLN A 143 13.91 -6.66 3.21
N VAL A 144 13.11 -7.65 3.58
CA VAL A 144 11.85 -7.45 4.30
C VAL A 144 12.12 -6.75 5.64
N SER A 145 13.12 -7.21 6.39
CA SER A 145 13.51 -6.60 7.67
C SER A 145 13.89 -5.13 7.54
N LEU A 146 14.56 -4.75 6.46
CA LEU A 146 14.91 -3.35 6.20
C LEU A 146 13.67 -2.48 5.97
N LEU A 147 12.70 -3.00 5.22
CA LEU A 147 11.44 -2.31 4.99
C LEU A 147 10.63 -2.16 6.29
N GLU A 148 10.57 -3.22 7.09
CA GLU A 148 9.82 -3.24 8.34
C GLU A 148 10.31 -2.21 9.35
N ARG A 149 11.58 -1.88 9.33
CA ARG A 149 12.18 -0.95 10.29
C ARG A 149 11.62 0.47 10.17
N GLY A 150 11.30 0.91 8.96
CA GLY A 150 10.86 2.29 8.71
C GLY A 150 9.36 2.46 8.52
N LEU A 151 8.62 1.37 8.41
CA LEU A 151 7.20 1.38 8.05
C LEU A 151 6.34 0.77 9.17
N GLU A 152 5.06 1.13 9.20
CA GLU A 152 4.09 0.46 10.06
C GLU A 152 3.74 -0.90 9.46
N VAL A 153 4.09 -1.97 10.13
CA VAL A 153 3.91 -3.33 9.62
C VAL A 153 2.54 -3.86 9.99
N VAL A 154 1.83 -4.38 9.00
CA VAL A 154 0.55 -5.04 9.19
C VAL A 154 0.63 -6.46 8.64
N GLU A 155 0.32 -7.43 9.48
CA GLU A 155 0.22 -8.83 9.10
C GLU A 155 -1.25 -9.27 9.21
N PRO A 156 -1.94 -9.49 8.06
CA PRO A 156 -3.36 -9.86 8.08
C PRO A 156 -3.65 -11.14 8.87
N GLU A 157 -2.69 -12.06 8.90
CA GLU A 157 -2.82 -13.32 9.64
C GLU A 157 -2.89 -13.10 11.14
N ASP A 158 -2.11 -12.15 11.67
CA ASP A 158 -2.14 -11.78 13.09
C ASP A 158 -3.49 -11.13 13.45
N ALA A 159 -4.02 -10.30 12.57
CA ALA A 159 -5.34 -9.71 12.73
C ALA A 159 -6.44 -10.78 12.71
N ARG A 160 -6.30 -11.83 11.88
CA ARG A 160 -7.22 -12.99 11.84
C ARG A 160 -7.03 -13.87 13.07
N ALA A 161 -5.79 -14.09 13.51
CA ALA A 161 -5.48 -14.89 14.68
C ALA A 161 -6.04 -14.28 15.96
N SER A 162 -6.00 -12.96 16.12
CA SER A 162 -6.59 -12.29 17.30
C SER A 162 -8.12 -12.43 17.32
N VAL A 163 -8.80 -12.44 16.17
CA VAL A 163 -10.23 -12.69 16.05
C VAL A 163 -10.55 -14.15 16.35
N VAL A 164 -9.74 -15.08 15.87
CA VAL A 164 -9.90 -16.52 16.11
C VAL A 164 -9.63 -16.87 17.59
N ASP A 165 -8.66 -16.22 18.22
CA ASP A 165 -8.36 -16.43 19.65
C ASP A 165 -9.50 -15.92 20.55
N GLU A 166 -10.15 -14.80 20.21
CA GLU A 166 -11.33 -14.32 20.91
C GLU A 166 -12.50 -15.30 20.75
N ASP A 167 -12.74 -15.82 19.57
CA ASP A 167 -13.78 -16.82 19.31
C ASP A 167 -13.48 -18.15 20.02
N LEU A 168 -12.22 -18.56 20.11
CA LEU A 168 -11.79 -19.76 20.85
C LEU A 168 -11.94 -19.58 22.36
N VAL A 169 -11.61 -18.42 22.89
CA VAL A 169 -11.78 -18.10 24.31
C VAL A 169 -13.26 -18.11 24.69
N ASP A 170 -14.14 -17.53 23.86
CA ASP A 170 -15.58 -17.59 24.05
C ASP A 170 -16.12 -19.01 24.00
N LEU A 171 -15.60 -19.87 23.12
CA LEU A 171 -15.96 -21.29 23.05
C LEU A 171 -15.46 -22.08 24.25
N MET A 172 -14.28 -21.76 24.79
CA MET A 172 -13.72 -22.43 25.97
C MET A 172 -14.41 -22.02 27.27
N GLU A 173 -14.95 -20.81 27.37
CA GLU A 173 -15.73 -20.34 28.52
C GLU A 173 -17.12 -20.95 28.60
N LYS A 174 -17.66 -21.48 27.49
CA LYS A 174 -18.99 -22.10 27.40
C LYS A 174 -19.00 -23.60 27.72
N TYR A 175 -17.85 -24.24 27.84
CA TYR A 175 -17.69 -25.66 28.13
C TYR A 175 -16.69 -25.86 29.27
#